data_020c22a2aef4ccd44a1c35d00aff2d98
#
_entry.id   020c22a2aef4ccd44a1c35d00aff2d98
#
_cell.length_a   1.000
_cell.length_b   1.000
_cell.length_c   1.000
_cell.angle_alpha   90.00
_cell.angle_beta   90.00
_cell.angle_gamma   90.00
#
_symmetry.space_group_name_H-M   'P 1'
#
loop_
_entity.id
_entity.type
_entity.pdbx_description
1 polymer ?
#
loop_
_entity_poly.entity_id
_entity_poly.type
_entity_poly.pdbx_seq_one_letter_code
_entity_poly.pdbx_strand_id
1 'polypeptide(L)'
;MATDITPSSAPQCPDHIVFEHVTKEFRTRSGTVRALDDVSLAIKRGSISAVIGHSGAGKSTLVRLINGLETPTRGRVLVDGTDVSQLSDKAMRPLRADIGMIFQQFNLFGSRTIYDNVAYPLKLAHWKKADEKKRVTELLSFVGLTSKAWDHPDQLSGGQKQRVGIARALATKPSILLADESTSALDPETTADVLSCLLYTSDAADDS
;
A
#
# COMPACT_ATOMS: atom_id res chain seq x y z
N MET A 1 3.63 26.79 -46.70
CA MET A 1 3.58 25.40 -46.26
C MET A 1 3.91 25.38 -44.78
N ALA A 2 2.89 25.32 -43.95
CA ALA A 2 3.04 25.19 -42.52
C ALA A 2 3.00 23.71 -42.20
N THR A 3 4.12 23.18 -41.70
CA THR A 3 4.22 21.80 -41.20
C THR A 3 3.59 21.72 -39.82
N ASP A 4 2.44 21.09 -39.76
CA ASP A 4 1.72 20.74 -38.55
C ASP A 4 2.52 19.68 -37.78
N ILE A 5 3.15 20.09 -36.69
CA ILE A 5 3.86 19.16 -35.78
C ILE A 5 2.83 18.70 -34.77
N THR A 6 2.19 17.58 -35.06
CA THR A 6 1.36 16.86 -34.09
C THR A 6 2.28 16.40 -32.93
N PRO A 7 2.00 16.75 -31.67
CA PRO A 7 2.81 16.24 -30.56
C PRO A 7 2.63 14.72 -30.47
N SER A 8 3.74 14.00 -30.59
CA SER A 8 3.84 12.57 -30.32
C SER A 8 3.27 12.27 -28.94
N SER A 9 2.19 11.48 -28.89
CA SER A 9 1.64 10.97 -27.64
C SER A 9 2.70 10.09 -26.97
N ALA A 10 3.26 10.58 -25.86
CA ALA A 10 4.05 9.73 -24.97
C ALA A 10 3.22 8.48 -24.62
N PRO A 11 3.84 7.30 -24.48
CA PRO A 11 3.11 6.09 -24.11
C PRO A 11 2.39 6.37 -22.79
N GLN A 12 1.04 6.33 -22.83
CA GLN A 12 0.24 6.50 -21.63
C GLN A 12 0.46 5.27 -20.76
N CYS A 13 1.09 5.44 -19.59
CA CYS A 13 1.13 4.39 -18.58
C CYS A 13 -0.31 3.92 -18.31
N PRO A 14 -0.57 2.61 -18.34
CA PRO A 14 -1.91 2.08 -18.10
C PRO A 14 -2.38 2.44 -16.69
N ASP A 15 -3.68 2.65 -16.54
CA ASP A 15 -4.29 2.89 -15.23
C ASP A 15 -4.10 1.65 -14.35
N HIS A 16 -3.51 1.85 -13.17
CA HIS A 16 -3.22 0.79 -12.22
C HIS A 16 -4.39 0.55 -11.26
N ILE A 17 -5.04 1.64 -10.84
CA ILE A 17 -6.21 1.59 -9.97
C ILE A 17 -7.28 2.49 -10.58
N VAL A 18 -8.51 1.97 -10.71
CA VAL A 18 -9.64 2.74 -11.24
C VAL A 18 -10.84 2.59 -10.32
N PHE A 19 -11.43 3.71 -9.94
CA PHE A 19 -12.73 3.79 -9.26
C PHE A 19 -13.77 4.23 -10.29
N GLU A 20 -14.85 3.48 -10.42
CA GLU A 20 -15.94 3.81 -11.33
C GLU A 20 -17.25 3.95 -10.54
N HIS A 21 -17.74 5.19 -10.42
CA HIS A 21 -19.00 5.53 -9.75
C HIS A 21 -19.14 4.92 -8.36
N VAL A 22 -18.06 4.96 -7.57
CA VAL A 22 -17.99 4.26 -6.28
C VAL A 22 -18.72 5.04 -5.19
N THR A 23 -19.71 4.40 -4.61
CA THR A 23 -20.41 4.86 -3.39
C THR A 23 -20.18 3.85 -2.28
N LYS A 24 -19.84 4.34 -1.09
CA LYS A 24 -19.73 3.51 0.12
C LYS A 24 -20.57 4.08 1.24
N GLU A 25 -21.48 3.27 1.72
CA GLU A 25 -22.35 3.57 2.86
C GLU A 25 -22.11 2.58 3.99
N PHE A 26 -22.09 3.09 5.22
CA PHE A 26 -22.02 2.30 6.45
C PHE A 26 -23.33 2.42 7.21
N ARG A 27 -23.90 1.29 7.61
CA ARG A 27 -25.04 1.26 8.51
C ARG A 27 -24.57 1.44 9.94
N THR A 28 -25.10 2.43 10.63
CA THR A 28 -24.84 2.69 12.05
C THR A 28 -26.14 2.60 12.84
N ARG A 29 -26.05 2.59 14.17
CA ARG A 29 -27.24 2.61 15.04
C ARG A 29 -28.08 3.88 14.86
N SER A 30 -27.47 4.98 14.45
CA SER A 30 -28.11 6.29 14.24
C SER A 30 -28.56 6.54 12.79
N GLY A 31 -28.37 5.58 11.88
CA GLY A 31 -28.73 5.72 10.48
C GLY A 31 -27.62 5.29 9.53
N THR A 32 -27.69 5.72 8.27
CA THR A 32 -26.69 5.43 7.25
C THR A 32 -25.73 6.61 7.11
N VAL A 33 -24.43 6.33 7.18
CA VAL A 33 -23.36 7.30 6.93
C VAL A 33 -22.74 6.99 5.57
N ARG A 34 -22.79 7.96 4.66
CA ARG A 34 -22.15 7.86 3.35
C ARG A 34 -20.71 8.36 3.45
N ALA A 35 -19.74 7.45 3.30
CA ALA A 35 -18.32 7.76 3.38
C ALA A 35 -17.73 8.16 2.02
N LEU A 36 -18.25 7.61 0.91
CA LEU A 36 -17.93 7.99 -0.46
C LEU A 36 -19.22 8.12 -1.26
N ASP A 37 -19.29 9.14 -2.12
CA ASP A 37 -20.45 9.44 -2.93
C ASP A 37 -20.07 9.63 -4.39
N ASP A 38 -20.39 8.66 -5.23
CA ASP A 38 -20.17 8.66 -6.68
C ASP A 38 -18.73 9.04 -7.12
N VAL A 39 -17.73 8.45 -6.45
CA VAL A 39 -16.33 8.75 -6.70
C VAL A 39 -15.85 8.01 -7.94
N SER A 40 -15.32 8.76 -8.93
CA SER A 40 -14.64 8.24 -10.10
C SER A 40 -13.25 8.85 -10.19
N LEU A 41 -12.21 8.00 -10.21
CA LEU A 41 -10.81 8.42 -10.33
C LEU A 41 -9.96 7.29 -10.92
N ALA A 42 -8.83 7.65 -11.51
CA ALA A 42 -7.83 6.71 -11.99
C ALA A 42 -6.44 7.09 -11.47
N ILE A 43 -5.68 6.09 -11.05
CA ILE A 43 -4.29 6.21 -10.61
C ILE A 43 -3.42 5.42 -11.58
N LYS A 44 -2.46 6.07 -12.19
CA LYS A 44 -1.56 5.46 -13.17
C LYS A 44 -0.49 4.62 -12.48
N ARG A 45 -0.02 3.58 -13.17
CA ARG A 45 1.13 2.80 -12.74
C ARG A 45 2.37 3.69 -12.59
N GLY A 46 3.18 3.46 -11.55
CA GLY A 46 4.38 4.24 -11.26
C GLY A 46 4.13 5.68 -10.81
N SER A 47 2.89 6.07 -10.53
CA SER A 47 2.57 7.41 -10.01
C SER A 47 2.47 7.41 -8.48
N ILE A 48 2.76 8.57 -7.89
CA ILE A 48 2.49 8.86 -6.48
C ILE A 48 1.23 9.73 -6.42
N SER A 49 0.21 9.26 -5.70
CA SER A 49 -1.05 9.96 -5.54
C SER A 49 -1.35 10.22 -4.07
N ALA A 50 -1.74 11.45 -3.73
CA ALA A 50 -2.13 11.83 -2.38
C ALA A 50 -3.63 12.14 -2.32
N VAL A 51 -4.32 11.58 -1.31
CA VAL A 51 -5.72 11.89 -1.02
C VAL A 51 -5.77 12.83 0.18
N ILE A 52 -6.20 14.06 -0.06
CA ILE A 52 -6.27 15.13 0.95
C ILE A 52 -7.74 15.38 1.33
N GLY A 53 -7.98 15.64 2.60
CA GLY A 53 -9.31 15.94 3.13
C GLY A 53 -9.34 15.93 4.65
N HIS A 54 -10.40 16.50 5.22
CA HIS A 54 -10.60 16.51 6.68
C HIS A 54 -10.74 15.09 7.28
N SER A 55 -10.63 14.99 8.61
CA SER A 55 -10.96 13.73 9.30
C SER A 55 -12.41 13.34 9.00
N GLY A 56 -12.64 12.06 8.72
CA GLY A 56 -13.96 11.57 8.31
C GLY A 56 -14.32 11.77 6.82
N ALA A 57 -13.45 12.36 5.99
CA ALA A 57 -13.72 12.59 4.57
C ALA A 57 -13.65 11.31 3.69
N GLY A 58 -13.58 10.12 4.28
CA GLY A 58 -13.58 8.87 3.51
C GLY A 58 -12.22 8.38 3.02
N LYS A 59 -11.09 9.06 3.34
CA LYS A 59 -9.74 8.71 2.88
C LYS A 59 -9.38 7.24 3.18
N SER A 60 -9.48 6.82 4.44
CA SER A 60 -9.21 5.44 4.84
C SER A 60 -10.17 4.44 4.19
N THR A 61 -11.41 4.84 3.94
CA THR A 61 -12.39 4.01 3.22
C THR A 61 -11.94 3.77 1.78
N LEU A 62 -11.47 4.82 1.09
CA LEU A 62 -10.96 4.73 -0.27
C LEU A 62 -9.76 3.77 -0.35
N VAL A 63 -8.79 3.91 0.56
CA VAL A 63 -7.63 3.01 0.66
C VAL A 63 -8.05 1.56 0.91
N ARG A 64 -9.03 1.34 1.80
CA ARG A 64 -9.52 -0.01 2.15
C ARG A 64 -10.33 -0.68 1.04
N LEU A 65 -10.89 0.08 0.12
CA LEU A 65 -11.56 -0.46 -1.06
C LEU A 65 -10.55 -1.07 -2.05
N ILE A 66 -9.34 -0.48 -2.18
CA ILE A 66 -8.31 -0.98 -3.10
C ILE A 66 -7.81 -2.37 -2.69
N ASN A 67 -7.59 -2.60 -1.39
CA ASN A 67 -7.09 -3.89 -0.89
C ASN A 67 -8.20 -4.88 -0.50
N GLY A 68 -9.48 -4.54 -0.80
CA GLY A 68 -10.64 -5.38 -0.53
C GLY A 68 -10.91 -5.62 0.96
N LEU A 69 -10.43 -4.74 1.86
CA LEU A 69 -10.84 -4.72 3.28
C LEU A 69 -12.26 -4.15 3.44
N GLU A 70 -12.68 -3.37 2.47
CA GLU A 70 -14.06 -2.89 2.31
C GLU A 70 -14.54 -3.21 0.90
N THR A 71 -15.86 -3.33 0.74
CA THR A 71 -16.50 -3.45 -0.57
C THR A 71 -17.38 -2.24 -0.83
N PRO A 72 -17.47 -1.72 -2.06
CA PRO A 72 -18.34 -0.59 -2.35
C PRO A 72 -19.81 -0.99 -2.20
N THR A 73 -20.67 -0.04 -1.89
CA THR A 73 -22.13 -0.22 -1.88
C THR A 73 -22.67 -0.16 -3.32
N ARG A 74 -22.06 0.67 -4.17
CA ARG A 74 -22.34 0.81 -5.60
C ARG A 74 -21.04 1.13 -6.34
N GLY A 75 -21.03 0.91 -7.65
CA GLY A 75 -19.85 1.11 -8.49
C GLY A 75 -18.87 -0.04 -8.34
N ARG A 76 -17.67 0.13 -8.87
CA ARG A 76 -16.63 -0.89 -8.83
C ARG A 76 -15.23 -0.29 -8.69
N VAL A 77 -14.31 -1.09 -8.18
CA VAL A 77 -12.89 -0.76 -8.08
C VAL A 77 -12.12 -1.80 -8.87
N LEU A 78 -11.30 -1.32 -9.79
CA LEU A 78 -10.42 -2.15 -10.61
C LEU A 78 -8.98 -1.95 -10.14
N VAL A 79 -8.24 -3.05 -9.99
CA VAL A 79 -6.80 -3.06 -9.74
C VAL A 79 -6.17 -3.92 -10.83
N ASP A 80 -5.30 -3.35 -11.65
CA ASP A 80 -4.76 -3.97 -12.86
C ASP A 80 -5.84 -4.60 -13.74
N GLY A 81 -6.94 -3.88 -13.93
CA GLY A 81 -8.09 -4.34 -14.72
C GLY A 81 -8.95 -5.40 -14.04
N THR A 82 -8.57 -5.89 -12.86
CA THR A 82 -9.36 -6.87 -12.09
C THR A 82 -10.35 -6.15 -11.19
N ASP A 83 -11.66 -6.44 -11.31
CA ASP A 83 -12.70 -5.91 -10.42
C ASP A 83 -12.59 -6.55 -9.03
N VAL A 84 -12.01 -5.81 -8.08
CA VAL A 84 -11.82 -6.29 -6.70
C VAL A 84 -13.10 -6.24 -5.88
N SER A 85 -14.12 -5.51 -6.33
CA SER A 85 -15.39 -5.34 -5.62
C SER A 85 -16.20 -6.64 -5.56
N GLN A 86 -15.95 -7.55 -6.48
CA GLN A 86 -16.67 -8.82 -6.66
C GLN A 86 -15.87 -10.03 -6.13
N LEU A 87 -14.60 -9.83 -5.75
CA LEU A 87 -13.74 -10.95 -5.39
C LEU A 87 -14.07 -11.47 -3.98
N SER A 88 -14.09 -12.80 -3.86
CA SER A 88 -14.11 -13.46 -2.56
C SER A 88 -12.78 -13.23 -1.83
N ASP A 89 -12.79 -13.40 -0.51
CA ASP A 89 -11.58 -13.27 0.32
C ASP A 89 -10.44 -14.19 -0.15
N LYS A 90 -10.78 -15.39 -0.64
CA LYS A 90 -9.80 -16.34 -1.20
C LYS A 90 -9.19 -15.82 -2.51
N ALA A 91 -10.01 -15.23 -3.39
CA ALA A 91 -9.56 -14.65 -4.65
C ALA A 91 -8.75 -13.36 -4.47
N MET A 92 -8.98 -12.62 -3.38
CA MET A 92 -8.21 -11.42 -3.02
C MET A 92 -6.79 -11.71 -2.50
N ARG A 93 -6.48 -12.94 -2.06
CA ARG A 93 -5.18 -13.25 -1.44
C ARG A 93 -3.98 -12.98 -2.33
N PRO A 94 -3.94 -13.42 -3.61
CA PRO A 94 -2.83 -13.11 -4.50
C PRO A 94 -2.64 -11.61 -4.70
N LEU A 95 -3.73 -10.89 -4.87
CA LEU A 95 -3.73 -9.45 -5.09
C LEU A 95 -3.24 -8.69 -3.84
N ARG A 96 -3.68 -9.10 -2.64
CA ARG A 96 -3.17 -8.54 -1.38
C ARG A 96 -1.68 -8.83 -1.14
N ALA A 97 -1.12 -9.88 -1.72
CA ALA A 97 0.32 -10.15 -1.64
C ALA A 97 1.14 -9.15 -2.45
N ASP A 98 0.54 -8.54 -3.47
CA ASP A 98 1.12 -7.49 -4.33
C ASP A 98 0.77 -6.07 -3.88
N ILE A 99 -0.01 -5.92 -2.82
CA ILE A 99 -0.38 -4.65 -2.21
C ILE A 99 0.28 -4.54 -0.83
N GLY A 100 1.26 -3.66 -0.68
CA GLY A 100 1.81 -3.29 0.63
C GLY A 100 0.90 -2.29 1.32
N MET A 101 0.68 -2.43 2.63
CA MET A 101 -0.12 -1.47 3.39
C MET A 101 0.60 -1.02 4.66
N ILE A 102 0.73 0.30 4.79
CA ILE A 102 1.23 0.98 5.98
C ILE A 102 0.02 1.50 6.77
N PHE A 103 -0.17 0.98 7.98
CA PHE A 103 -1.30 1.33 8.82
C PHE A 103 -0.94 2.46 9.80
N GLN A 104 -1.88 3.32 10.10
CA GLN A 104 -1.75 4.37 11.12
C GLN A 104 -1.34 3.82 12.49
N GLN A 105 -1.91 2.70 12.93
CA GLN A 105 -1.63 2.07 14.24
C GLN A 105 -0.57 0.97 14.16
N PHE A 106 0.32 0.99 13.16
CA PHE A 106 1.39 0.03 12.90
C PHE A 106 0.93 -1.44 12.75
N ASN A 107 -0.08 -1.90 13.47
CA ASN A 107 -0.64 -3.26 13.45
C ASN A 107 0.43 -4.37 13.52
N LEU A 108 1.43 -4.21 14.39
CA LEU A 108 2.47 -5.19 14.61
C LEU A 108 1.95 -6.33 15.50
N PHE A 109 2.39 -7.55 15.21
CA PHE A 109 2.12 -8.70 16.07
C PHE A 109 2.97 -8.59 17.33
N GLY A 110 2.37 -8.24 18.47
CA GLY A 110 3.07 -8.04 19.74
C GLY A 110 3.78 -9.29 20.26
N SER A 111 3.26 -10.48 19.96
CA SER A 111 3.84 -11.78 20.34
C SER A 111 4.95 -12.27 19.42
N ARG A 112 5.33 -11.50 18.39
CA ARG A 112 6.36 -11.86 17.42
C ARG A 112 7.52 -10.88 17.50
N THR A 113 8.72 -11.36 17.16
CA THR A 113 9.89 -10.49 17.02
C THR A 113 9.72 -9.51 15.84
N ILE A 114 10.57 -8.50 15.78
CA ILE A 114 10.62 -7.56 14.66
C ILE A 114 10.95 -8.28 13.35
N TYR A 115 11.91 -9.21 13.40
CA TYR A 115 12.22 -10.10 12.27
C TYR A 115 10.96 -10.82 11.78
N ASP A 116 10.22 -11.47 12.67
CA ASP A 116 9.03 -12.23 12.31
C ASP A 116 7.87 -11.34 11.81
N ASN A 117 7.77 -10.12 12.29
CA ASN A 117 6.80 -9.13 11.76
C ASN A 117 7.09 -8.81 10.29
N VAL A 118 8.36 -8.56 9.94
CA VAL A 118 8.76 -8.27 8.56
C VAL A 118 8.72 -9.51 7.68
N ALA A 119 9.10 -10.68 8.21
CA ALA A 119 9.07 -11.95 7.49
C ALA A 119 7.65 -12.47 7.19
N TYR A 120 6.64 -12.00 7.94
CA TYR A 120 5.29 -12.57 7.88
C TYR A 120 4.66 -12.57 6.47
N PRO A 121 4.68 -11.48 5.70
CA PRO A 121 4.16 -11.48 4.32
C PRO A 121 4.91 -12.45 3.41
N LEU A 122 6.23 -12.58 3.57
CA LEU A 122 7.05 -13.49 2.78
C LEU A 122 6.70 -14.96 3.05
N LYS A 123 6.44 -15.30 4.33
CA LYS A 123 5.97 -16.63 4.73
C LYS A 123 4.61 -16.95 4.11
N LEU A 124 3.69 -15.98 4.09
CA LEU A 124 2.38 -16.15 3.44
C LEU A 124 2.50 -16.31 1.92
N ALA A 125 3.47 -15.63 1.31
CA ALA A 125 3.77 -15.74 -0.12
C ALA A 125 4.67 -16.96 -0.46
N HIS A 126 4.91 -17.87 0.51
CA HIS A 126 5.68 -19.10 0.36
C HIS A 126 7.11 -18.90 -0.17
N TRP A 127 7.78 -17.81 0.21
CA TRP A 127 9.17 -17.57 -0.16
C TRP A 127 10.09 -18.65 0.42
N LYS A 128 11.17 -19.00 -0.32
CA LYS A 128 12.20 -19.89 0.18
C LYS A 128 12.90 -19.25 1.39
N LYS A 129 13.22 -20.06 2.39
CA LYS A 129 13.77 -19.57 3.66
C LYS A 129 15.07 -18.76 3.51
N ALA A 130 15.88 -19.09 2.51
CA ALA A 130 17.11 -18.34 2.21
C ALA A 130 16.81 -16.94 1.69
N ASP A 131 15.85 -16.82 0.77
CA ASP A 131 15.44 -15.55 0.15
C ASP A 131 14.68 -14.69 1.17
N GLU A 132 13.80 -15.30 1.99
CA GLU A 132 13.14 -14.64 3.13
C GLU A 132 14.17 -13.99 4.04
N LYS A 133 15.18 -14.77 4.50
CA LYS A 133 16.21 -14.26 5.41
C LYS A 133 16.99 -13.10 4.79
N LYS A 134 17.40 -13.22 3.53
CA LYS A 134 18.10 -12.17 2.80
C LYS A 134 17.25 -10.90 2.75
N ARG A 135 16.00 -11.03 2.29
CA ARG A 135 15.09 -9.89 2.14
C ARG A 135 14.78 -9.19 3.46
N VAL A 136 14.51 -9.93 4.53
CA VAL A 136 14.26 -9.35 5.85
C VAL A 136 15.50 -8.60 6.36
N THR A 137 16.70 -9.16 6.19
CA THR A 137 17.95 -8.51 6.60
C THR A 137 18.17 -7.19 5.83
N GLU A 138 17.95 -7.19 4.52
CA GLU A 138 18.03 -5.99 3.68
C GLU A 138 17.05 -4.90 4.18
N LEU A 139 15.80 -5.26 4.42
CA LEU A 139 14.78 -4.32 4.88
C LEU A 139 15.05 -3.77 6.27
N LEU A 140 15.48 -4.61 7.22
CA LEU A 140 15.84 -4.15 8.57
C LEU A 140 17.07 -3.25 8.54
N SER A 141 18.03 -3.50 7.66
CA SER A 141 19.17 -2.62 7.43
C SER A 141 18.71 -1.29 6.84
N PHE A 142 17.87 -1.31 5.83
CA PHE A 142 17.29 -0.13 5.18
C PHE A 142 16.58 0.81 6.17
N VAL A 143 15.77 0.26 7.08
CA VAL A 143 15.09 1.06 8.10
C VAL A 143 15.91 1.31 9.38
N GLY A 144 17.21 0.93 9.41
CA GLY A 144 18.11 1.15 10.54
C GLY A 144 17.76 0.37 11.80
N LEU A 145 17.19 -0.83 11.66
CA LEU A 145 16.72 -1.66 12.78
C LEU A 145 17.39 -3.06 12.85
N THR A 146 18.55 -3.25 12.22
CA THR A 146 19.26 -4.54 12.20
C THR A 146 19.54 -5.07 13.61
N SER A 147 20.00 -4.21 14.53
CA SER A 147 20.29 -4.58 15.93
C SER A 147 19.05 -4.92 16.75
N LYS A 148 17.86 -4.58 16.25
CA LYS A 148 16.57 -4.77 16.89
C LYS A 148 15.77 -5.94 16.31
N ALA A 149 16.37 -6.73 15.43
CA ALA A 149 15.69 -7.82 14.71
C ALA A 149 14.97 -8.80 15.63
N TRP A 150 15.55 -9.09 16.77
CA TRP A 150 15.04 -10.07 17.74
C TRP A 150 14.26 -9.47 18.92
N ASP A 151 14.17 -8.13 18.98
CA ASP A 151 13.33 -7.45 19.97
C ASP A 151 11.84 -7.66 19.62
N HIS A 152 10.97 -7.35 20.59
CA HIS A 152 9.52 -7.34 20.43
C HIS A 152 8.99 -5.91 20.25
N PRO A 153 7.80 -5.73 19.67
CA PRO A 153 7.24 -4.40 19.42
C PRO A 153 7.09 -3.50 20.66
N ASP A 154 6.86 -4.08 21.84
CA ASP A 154 6.75 -3.34 23.11
C ASP A 154 8.06 -2.66 23.53
N GLN A 155 9.19 -3.17 23.05
CA GLN A 155 10.53 -2.63 23.32
C GLN A 155 10.92 -1.46 22.36
N LEU A 156 10.05 -1.11 21.41
CA LEU A 156 10.32 -0.09 20.38
C LEU A 156 9.58 1.22 20.64
N SER A 157 10.22 2.34 20.27
CA SER A 157 9.55 3.63 20.17
C SER A 157 8.49 3.66 19.08
N GLY A 158 7.59 4.65 19.08
CA GLY A 158 6.56 4.80 18.04
C GLY A 158 7.16 4.91 16.63
N GLY A 159 8.19 5.72 16.43
CA GLY A 159 8.90 5.85 15.16
C GLY A 159 9.58 4.55 14.71
N GLN A 160 10.16 3.78 15.65
CA GLN A 160 10.71 2.47 15.33
C GLN A 160 9.62 1.47 14.90
N LYS A 161 8.47 1.44 15.61
CA LYS A 161 7.30 0.61 15.22
C LYS A 161 6.81 0.95 13.81
N GLN A 162 6.80 2.23 13.48
CA GLN A 162 6.42 2.68 12.14
C GLN A 162 7.41 2.18 11.08
N ARG A 163 8.71 2.30 11.32
CA ARG A 163 9.74 1.79 10.42
C ARG A 163 9.63 0.26 10.20
N VAL A 164 9.27 -0.49 11.23
CA VAL A 164 8.95 -1.92 11.09
C VAL A 164 7.71 -2.14 10.21
N GLY A 165 6.66 -1.33 10.39
CA GLY A 165 5.46 -1.35 9.54
C GLY A 165 5.77 -1.11 8.07
N ILE A 166 6.66 -0.15 7.78
CA ILE A 166 7.16 0.15 6.44
C ILE A 166 7.94 -1.05 5.87
N ALA A 167 8.92 -1.57 6.61
CA ALA A 167 9.71 -2.73 6.18
C ALA A 167 8.81 -3.94 5.87
N ARG A 168 7.78 -4.18 6.70
CA ARG A 168 6.80 -5.24 6.46
C ARG A 168 5.97 -4.99 5.19
N ALA A 169 5.53 -3.77 4.96
CA ALA A 169 4.75 -3.41 3.77
C ALA A 169 5.55 -3.60 2.47
N LEU A 170 6.86 -3.36 2.51
CA LEU A 170 7.78 -3.51 1.38
C LEU A 170 8.32 -4.94 1.19
N ALA A 171 7.99 -5.88 2.09
CA ALA A 171 8.63 -7.19 2.13
C ALA A 171 8.48 -7.98 0.82
N THR A 172 7.28 -8.07 0.29
CA THR A 172 6.94 -8.84 -0.93
C THR A 172 7.32 -8.15 -2.23
N LYS A 173 7.93 -6.96 -2.21
CA LYS A 173 8.15 -6.09 -3.38
C LYS A 173 6.81 -5.76 -4.09
N PRO A 174 5.86 -5.16 -3.38
CA PRO A 174 4.53 -4.93 -3.92
C PRO A 174 4.55 -3.92 -5.07
N SER A 175 3.65 -4.08 -6.04
CA SER A 175 3.45 -3.11 -7.12
C SER A 175 2.65 -1.89 -6.67
N ILE A 176 1.88 -2.01 -5.60
CA ILE A 176 1.07 -0.94 -4.99
C ILE A 176 1.45 -0.79 -3.52
N LEU A 177 1.75 0.43 -3.10
CA LEU A 177 1.91 0.77 -1.68
C LEU A 177 0.81 1.73 -1.25
N LEU A 178 0.00 1.28 -0.28
CA LEU A 178 -1.05 2.08 0.34
C LEU A 178 -0.59 2.60 1.70
N ALA A 179 -0.81 3.89 1.97
CA ALA A 179 -0.51 4.51 3.25
C ALA A 179 -1.77 5.17 3.83
N ASP A 180 -2.25 4.67 4.98
CA ASP A 180 -3.44 5.21 5.67
C ASP A 180 -2.97 6.11 6.82
N GLU A 181 -3.09 7.44 6.64
CA GLU A 181 -2.74 8.52 7.59
C GLU A 181 -1.31 8.42 8.20
N SER A 182 -0.41 7.67 7.57
CA SER A 182 0.96 7.47 8.06
C SER A 182 1.84 8.72 7.92
N THR A 183 1.41 9.71 7.10
CA THR A 183 2.23 10.88 6.76
C THR A 183 2.30 11.94 7.86
N SER A 184 1.35 11.97 8.80
CA SER A 184 1.41 12.88 9.98
C SER A 184 2.42 12.44 11.04
N ALA A 185 2.91 11.21 10.97
CA ALA A 185 3.85 10.61 11.90
C ALA A 185 5.18 10.20 11.24
N LEU A 186 5.31 10.31 9.91
CA LEU A 186 6.59 10.22 9.21
C LEU A 186 7.27 11.58 9.32
N ASP A 187 8.50 11.57 9.87
CA ASP A 187 9.38 12.72 9.66
C ASP A 187 9.70 12.87 8.16
N PRO A 188 10.06 14.07 7.71
CA PRO A 188 10.36 14.31 6.29
C PRO A 188 11.47 13.42 5.73
N GLU A 189 12.45 13.02 6.54
CA GLU A 189 13.55 12.13 6.14
C GLU A 189 13.02 10.71 5.86
N THR A 190 12.25 10.12 6.77
CA THR A 190 11.67 8.80 6.57
C THR A 190 10.70 8.77 5.39
N THR A 191 9.99 9.88 5.13
CA THR A 191 9.13 10.00 3.93
C THR A 191 9.97 9.99 2.66
N ALA A 192 11.07 10.75 2.62
CA ALA A 192 11.98 10.79 1.48
C ALA A 192 12.64 9.42 1.24
N ASP A 193 13.06 8.72 2.30
CA ASP A 193 13.66 7.39 2.23
C ASP A 193 12.69 6.33 1.70
N VAL A 194 11.44 6.36 2.14
CA VAL A 194 10.39 5.47 1.63
C VAL A 194 10.10 5.76 0.16
N LEU A 195 10.01 7.02 -0.22
CA LEU A 195 9.81 7.43 -1.61
C LEU A 195 11.00 7.05 -2.50
N SER A 196 12.23 7.24 -2.02
CA SER A 196 13.45 6.85 -2.75
C SER A 196 13.53 5.33 -2.93
N CYS A 197 13.13 4.55 -1.92
CA CYS A 197 13.06 3.09 -2.02
C CYS A 197 12.03 2.62 -3.06
N LEU A 198 10.87 3.28 -3.13
CA LEU A 198 9.84 2.98 -4.12
C LEU A 198 10.29 3.32 -5.54
N LEU A 199 10.97 4.44 -5.73
CA LEU A 199 11.52 4.85 -7.01
C LEU A 199 12.65 3.90 -7.46
N TYR A 200 13.55 3.51 -6.55
CA TYR A 200 14.67 2.61 -6.85
C TYR A 200 14.21 1.18 -7.22
N THR A 201 13.08 0.72 -6.68
CA THR A 201 12.52 -0.60 -7.05
C THR A 201 11.80 -0.56 -8.40
N SER A 202 11.36 0.60 -8.87
CA SER A 202 10.76 0.79 -10.20
C SER A 202 11.83 0.72 -11.31
N ASP A 203 12.96 1.36 -11.13
CA ASP A 203 14.03 1.38 -12.15
C ASP A 203 14.72 0.02 -12.32
N ALA A 204 14.79 -0.81 -11.27
CA ALA A 204 15.38 -2.14 -11.33
C ALA A 204 14.48 -3.19 -12.02
N ALA A 205 13.23 -2.88 -12.30
CA ALA A 205 12.30 -3.77 -13.01
C ALA A 205 12.31 -3.57 -14.53
N ASP A 206 12.82 -2.44 -15.01
CA ASP A 206 12.91 -2.13 -16.46
C ASP A 206 14.19 -2.67 -17.12
N ASP A 207 15.16 -3.19 -16.36
CA ASP A 207 16.45 -3.72 -16.85
C ASP A 207 16.52 -5.26 -16.89
N SER A 208 15.39 -5.99 -16.94
CA SER A 208 15.40 -7.47 -17.01
C SER A 208 14.56 -8.04 -18.14
#